data_98ceab24fecf041c30280961d5e31529
#
_entry.id   98ceab24fecf041c30280961d5e31529
#
_cell.length_a   1.000
_cell.length_b   1.000
_cell.length_c   1.000
_cell.angle_alpha   90.00
_cell.angle_beta   90.00
_cell.angle_gamma   90.00
#
_symmetry.space_group_name_H-M   'P 1'
#
loop_
_entity.id
_entity.type
_entity.pdbx_description
1 polymer ?
#
loop_
_entity_poly.entity_id
_entity_poly.type
_entity_poly.pdbx_seq_one_letter_code
_entity_poly.pdbx_strand_id
1 'polypeptide(L)'
;NFFISNYFGKFKLSVDTMNYEIARHALENNFEIVNDVSGFNDLKMIQLIIEKAPKIILVHRHPNSSDIQEKMNYKDVVKEVRDHLEEKIENLISHGVDKNRISIDPGLGFGKSMEDSQKLFENLEYFSFGFPLVVGYSKKKFAQNLEMTDEELYDHCINSGVSLVRLHIAS
;
A
#
# COMPACT_ATOMS: atom_id res chain seq x y z
N ASN A 1 -0.89 4.35 -26.08
CA ASN A 1 0.10 5.09 -25.29
C ASN A 1 -0.07 6.61 -25.30
N PHE A 2 -1.27 7.08 -25.68
CA PHE A 2 -1.63 8.50 -25.69
C PHE A 2 -1.49 9.14 -24.27
N PHE A 3 -1.82 8.40 -23.22
CA PHE A 3 -1.78 8.89 -21.85
C PHE A 3 -0.34 9.17 -21.41
N ILE A 4 0.58 8.25 -21.66
CA ILE A 4 1.99 8.39 -21.27
C ILE A 4 2.66 9.55 -21.97
N SER A 5 2.43 9.72 -23.29
CA SER A 5 3.07 10.78 -24.09
C SER A 5 2.65 12.20 -23.70
N ASN A 6 1.38 12.40 -23.26
CA ASN A 6 0.86 13.74 -22.91
C ASN A 6 1.13 14.16 -21.46
N TYR A 7 1.38 13.20 -20.55
CA TYR A 7 1.54 13.46 -19.12
C TYR A 7 2.92 13.09 -18.59
N PHE A 8 3.81 12.62 -19.45
CA PHE A 8 5.17 12.26 -19.09
C PHE A 8 5.89 13.43 -18.39
N GLY A 9 6.45 13.16 -17.20
CA GLY A 9 7.14 14.16 -16.39
C GLY A 9 6.24 15.09 -15.54
N LYS A 10 4.91 15.03 -15.72
CA LYS A 10 3.97 15.79 -14.86
C LYS A 10 3.48 14.98 -13.65
N PHE A 11 3.44 13.66 -13.78
CA PHE A 11 2.97 12.75 -12.75
C PHE A 11 3.94 11.58 -12.61
N LYS A 12 4.01 11.04 -11.40
CA LYS A 12 4.70 9.77 -11.14
C LYS A 12 3.76 8.62 -11.47
N LEU A 13 4.26 7.65 -12.22
CA LEU A 13 3.51 6.46 -12.57
C LEU A 13 3.78 5.36 -11.53
N SER A 14 2.72 4.72 -11.06
CA SER A 14 2.76 3.57 -10.16
C SER A 14 2.17 2.35 -10.83
N VAL A 15 2.81 1.20 -10.69
CA VAL A 15 2.25 -0.10 -11.06
C VAL A 15 1.80 -0.85 -9.82
N ASP A 16 0.58 -1.37 -9.87
CA ASP A 16 -0.01 -2.19 -8.81
C ASP A 16 0.05 -3.66 -9.26
N THR A 17 1.03 -4.41 -8.75
CA THR A 17 1.26 -5.79 -9.19
C THR A 17 2.11 -6.59 -8.22
N MET A 18 1.81 -7.90 -8.10
CA MET A 18 2.64 -8.92 -7.45
C MET A 18 3.52 -9.68 -8.46
N ASN A 19 3.34 -9.42 -9.75
CA ASN A 19 4.02 -10.16 -10.81
C ASN A 19 5.32 -9.47 -11.20
N TYR A 20 6.44 -10.19 -11.04
CA TYR A 20 7.78 -9.71 -11.39
C TYR A 20 7.89 -9.21 -12.83
N GLU A 21 7.35 -9.95 -13.82
CA GLU A 21 7.47 -9.57 -15.24
C GLU A 21 6.71 -8.29 -15.55
N ILE A 22 5.52 -8.10 -14.94
CA ILE A 22 4.74 -6.87 -15.09
C ILE A 22 5.48 -5.70 -14.43
N ALA A 23 6.01 -5.88 -13.22
CA ALA A 23 6.77 -4.83 -12.54
C ALA A 23 8.02 -4.44 -13.34
N ARG A 24 8.79 -5.43 -13.83
CA ARG A 24 9.97 -5.21 -14.67
C ARG A 24 9.61 -4.39 -15.91
N HIS A 25 8.59 -4.82 -16.65
CA HIS A 25 8.15 -4.13 -17.85
C HIS A 25 7.69 -2.69 -17.56
N ALA A 26 6.96 -2.48 -16.45
CA ALA A 26 6.53 -1.14 -16.04
C ALA A 26 7.74 -0.23 -15.75
N LEU A 27 8.71 -0.72 -14.97
CA LEU A 27 9.93 0.05 -14.64
C LEU A 27 10.78 0.37 -15.88
N GLU A 28 10.85 -0.53 -16.86
CA GLU A 28 11.49 -0.29 -18.18
C GLU A 28 10.73 0.76 -19.01
N ASN A 29 9.47 1.03 -18.70
CA ASN A 29 8.61 2.03 -19.35
C ASN A 29 8.33 3.26 -18.45
N ASN A 30 9.30 3.63 -17.61
CA ASN A 30 9.31 4.85 -16.79
C ASN A 30 8.24 4.91 -15.69
N PHE A 31 7.76 3.79 -15.22
CA PHE A 31 7.08 3.74 -13.93
C PHE A 31 8.10 3.93 -12.82
N GLU A 32 7.76 4.73 -11.82
CA GLU A 32 8.67 5.10 -10.74
C GLU A 32 8.32 4.42 -9.41
N ILE A 33 7.13 3.84 -9.32
CA ILE A 33 6.59 3.26 -8.07
C ILE A 33 6.08 1.85 -8.33
N VAL A 34 6.46 0.91 -7.48
CA VAL A 34 5.88 -0.45 -7.44
C VAL A 34 5.05 -0.58 -6.16
N ASN A 35 3.75 -0.86 -6.33
CA ASN A 35 2.83 -1.19 -5.26
C ASN A 35 2.57 -2.69 -5.27
N ASP A 36 3.05 -3.41 -4.26
CA ASP A 36 2.92 -4.86 -4.19
C ASP A 36 2.05 -5.28 -3.00
N VAL A 37 0.85 -5.75 -3.32
CA VAL A 37 -0.13 -6.24 -2.32
C VAL A 37 0.23 -7.60 -1.71
N SER A 38 1.25 -8.29 -2.21
CA SER A 38 1.79 -9.49 -1.55
C SER A 38 2.76 -9.17 -0.42
N GLY A 39 3.18 -7.90 -0.30
CA GLY A 39 4.18 -7.48 0.66
C GLY A 39 5.60 -7.90 0.27
N PHE A 40 5.92 -7.91 -1.02
CA PHE A 40 7.22 -8.28 -1.57
C PHE A 40 7.70 -9.67 -1.13
N ASN A 41 6.85 -10.68 -1.30
CA ASN A 41 7.17 -12.08 -0.93
C ASN A 41 8.06 -12.79 -1.97
N ASP A 42 8.10 -12.31 -3.21
CA ASP A 42 8.90 -12.92 -4.28
C ASP A 42 10.33 -12.35 -4.27
N LEU A 43 11.32 -13.21 -4.10
CA LEU A 43 12.75 -12.83 -4.13
C LEU A 43 13.16 -12.18 -5.45
N LYS A 44 12.56 -12.56 -6.59
CA LYS A 44 12.82 -11.91 -7.87
C LYS A 44 12.32 -10.47 -7.87
N MET A 45 11.17 -10.21 -7.24
CA MET A 45 10.64 -8.86 -7.06
C MET A 45 11.58 -8.04 -6.17
N ILE A 46 12.07 -8.61 -5.06
CA ILE A 46 13.04 -7.93 -4.18
C ILE A 46 14.32 -7.58 -4.96
N GLN A 47 14.88 -8.51 -5.72
CA GLN A 47 16.05 -8.25 -6.56
C GLN A 47 15.81 -7.13 -7.58
N LEU A 48 14.65 -7.14 -8.23
CA LEU A 48 14.25 -6.11 -9.20
C LEU A 48 14.21 -4.71 -8.56
N ILE A 49 13.58 -4.57 -7.40
CA ILE A 49 13.47 -3.26 -6.73
C ILE A 49 14.80 -2.78 -6.13
N ILE A 50 15.74 -3.69 -5.86
CA ILE A 50 17.12 -3.32 -5.50
C ILE A 50 17.83 -2.79 -6.74
N GLU A 51 17.79 -3.52 -7.86
CA GLU A 51 18.48 -3.18 -9.11
C GLU A 51 17.95 -1.87 -9.73
N LYS A 52 16.63 -1.77 -9.91
CA LYS A 52 15.98 -0.63 -10.59
C LYS A 52 15.75 0.58 -9.68
N ALA A 53 15.84 0.37 -8.38
CA ALA A 53 15.72 1.41 -7.35
C ALA A 53 14.42 2.27 -7.41
N PRO A 54 13.22 1.72 -7.71
CA PRO A 54 11.98 2.48 -7.65
C PRO A 54 11.63 2.88 -6.22
N LYS A 55 10.66 3.78 -6.03
CA LYS A 55 9.90 3.86 -4.79
C LYS A 55 8.98 2.65 -4.69
N ILE A 56 8.73 2.20 -3.48
CA ILE A 56 7.85 1.06 -3.25
C ILE A 56 6.75 1.40 -2.25
N ILE A 57 5.59 0.76 -2.41
CA ILE A 57 4.50 0.76 -1.45
C ILE A 57 4.33 -0.68 -0.98
N LEU A 58 4.70 -0.90 0.28
CA LEU A 58 4.54 -2.17 0.98
C LEU A 58 3.12 -2.25 1.53
N VAL A 59 2.29 -3.08 0.93
CA VAL A 59 0.90 -3.26 1.36
C VAL A 59 0.79 -4.44 2.31
N HIS A 60 0.08 -4.25 3.43
CA HIS A 60 -0.23 -5.34 4.32
C HIS A 60 -1.26 -6.30 3.71
N ARG A 61 -0.87 -7.57 3.65
CA ARG A 61 -1.76 -8.71 3.45
C ARG A 61 -1.49 -9.74 4.54
N HIS A 62 -2.54 -10.39 5.05
CA HIS A 62 -2.34 -11.40 6.09
C HIS A 62 -1.46 -12.55 5.56
N PRO A 63 -0.40 -12.98 6.30
CA PRO A 63 0.60 -13.93 5.83
C PRO A 63 0.00 -15.30 5.45
N ASN A 64 -1.07 -15.70 6.14
CA ASN A 64 -1.74 -17.00 5.91
C ASN A 64 -2.88 -16.94 4.89
N SER A 65 -3.16 -15.77 4.27
CA SER A 65 -4.21 -15.68 3.27
C SER A 65 -3.74 -16.26 1.93
N SER A 66 -4.53 -17.15 1.35
CA SER A 66 -4.30 -17.72 0.02
C SER A 66 -4.69 -16.74 -1.09
N ASP A 67 -5.65 -15.86 -0.79
CA ASP A 67 -6.20 -14.85 -1.70
C ASP A 67 -6.26 -13.47 -1.01
N ILE A 68 -6.17 -12.40 -1.79
CA ILE A 68 -6.25 -11.00 -1.33
C ILE A 68 -7.62 -10.68 -0.70
N GLN A 69 -8.68 -11.41 -1.05
CA GLN A 69 -10.04 -11.25 -0.54
C GLN A 69 -10.38 -12.21 0.61
N GLU A 70 -9.51 -13.16 0.92
CA GLU A 70 -9.74 -14.11 1.99
C GLU A 70 -9.77 -13.40 3.34
N LYS A 71 -10.96 -13.38 3.98
CA LYS A 71 -11.13 -12.75 5.29
C LYS A 71 -10.41 -13.57 6.36
N MET A 72 -9.48 -12.92 7.01
CA MET A 72 -8.72 -13.48 8.12
C MET A 72 -9.26 -12.96 9.45
N ASN A 73 -9.08 -13.75 10.51
CA ASN A 73 -9.45 -13.35 11.85
C ASN A 73 -8.25 -12.74 12.58
N TYR A 74 -8.42 -11.54 13.08
CA TYR A 74 -7.44 -10.84 13.91
C TYR A 74 -7.91 -10.83 15.37
N LYS A 75 -6.99 -10.96 16.31
CA LYS A 75 -7.26 -10.69 17.73
C LYS A 75 -7.16 -9.19 18.02
N ASP A 76 -6.13 -8.58 17.47
CA ASP A 76 -5.88 -7.14 17.49
C ASP A 76 -5.34 -6.72 16.13
N VAL A 77 -6.24 -6.29 15.24
CA VAL A 77 -5.90 -5.98 13.85
C VAL A 77 -4.88 -4.86 13.74
N VAL A 78 -4.93 -3.84 14.60
CA VAL A 78 -4.02 -2.70 14.57
C VAL A 78 -2.60 -3.16 14.90
N LYS A 79 -2.47 -3.90 16.00
CA LYS A 79 -1.17 -4.43 16.45
C LYS A 79 -0.60 -5.44 15.45
N GLU A 80 -1.40 -6.41 15.01
CA GLU A 80 -0.94 -7.49 14.12
C GLU A 80 -0.53 -6.96 12.76
N VAL A 81 -1.27 -5.99 12.20
CA VAL A 81 -0.92 -5.34 10.94
C VAL A 81 0.36 -4.54 11.07
N ARG A 82 0.54 -3.81 12.17
CA ARG A 82 1.74 -3.05 12.44
C ARG A 82 2.96 -3.95 12.58
N ASP A 83 2.88 -4.96 13.46
CA ASP A 83 3.99 -5.91 13.71
C ASP A 83 4.44 -6.58 12.41
N HIS A 84 3.49 -6.99 11.55
CA HIS A 84 3.81 -7.61 10.27
C HIS A 84 4.45 -6.63 9.27
N LEU A 85 4.01 -5.38 9.23
CA LEU A 85 4.65 -4.36 8.39
C LEU A 85 6.08 -4.07 8.86
N GLU A 86 6.33 -3.99 10.17
CA GLU A 86 7.66 -3.81 10.74
C GLU A 86 8.58 -4.98 10.35
N GLU A 87 8.14 -6.24 10.50
CA GLU A 87 8.88 -7.44 10.08
C GLU A 87 9.22 -7.40 8.59
N LYS A 88 8.26 -7.03 7.74
CA LYS A 88 8.48 -6.93 6.30
C LYS A 88 9.46 -5.84 5.91
N ILE A 89 9.41 -4.70 6.57
CA ILE A 89 10.37 -3.60 6.38
C ILE A 89 11.78 -4.05 6.75
N GLU A 90 11.96 -4.68 7.91
CA GLU A 90 13.24 -5.22 8.34
C GLU A 90 13.79 -6.24 7.32
N ASN A 91 12.93 -7.11 6.81
CA ASN A 91 13.30 -8.06 5.77
C ASN A 91 13.77 -7.36 4.49
N LEU A 92 13.04 -6.36 3.98
CA LEU A 92 13.43 -5.61 2.79
C LEU A 92 14.76 -4.87 2.98
N ILE A 93 14.96 -4.23 4.13
CA ILE A 93 16.20 -3.52 4.46
C ILE A 93 17.38 -4.49 4.56
N SER A 94 17.18 -5.67 5.17
CA SER A 94 18.22 -6.71 5.27
C SER A 94 18.66 -7.24 3.91
N HIS A 95 17.78 -7.21 2.90
CA HIS A 95 18.11 -7.55 1.51
C HIS A 95 18.76 -6.39 0.73
N GLY A 96 18.89 -5.20 1.33
CA GLY A 96 19.56 -4.05 0.71
C GLY A 96 18.61 -3.01 0.09
N VAL A 97 17.31 -3.07 0.37
CA VAL A 97 16.38 -2.02 -0.05
C VAL A 97 16.61 -0.76 0.79
N ASP A 98 16.83 0.38 0.15
CA ASP A 98 16.97 1.66 0.85
C ASP A 98 15.65 2.06 1.53
N LYS A 99 15.70 2.24 2.85
CA LYS A 99 14.54 2.62 3.67
C LYS A 99 13.82 3.88 3.19
N ASN A 100 14.55 4.84 2.58
CA ASN A 100 13.98 6.09 2.08
C ASN A 100 13.10 5.91 0.83
N ARG A 101 13.06 4.70 0.27
CA ARG A 101 12.21 4.35 -0.87
C ARG A 101 10.94 3.60 -0.46
N ILE A 102 10.83 3.21 0.83
CA ILE A 102 9.70 2.43 1.34
C ILE A 102 8.60 3.37 1.82
N SER A 103 7.39 3.15 1.34
CA SER A 103 6.13 3.63 1.91
C SER A 103 5.30 2.42 2.33
N ILE A 104 4.41 2.58 3.29
CA ILE A 104 3.59 1.49 3.83
C ILE A 104 2.10 1.76 3.61
N ASP A 105 1.32 0.70 3.39
CA ASP A 105 -0.14 0.74 3.33
C ASP A 105 -0.71 -0.38 4.25
N PRO A 106 -1.52 -0.06 5.25
CA PRO A 106 -2.12 -1.06 6.15
C PRO A 106 -3.10 -2.00 5.44
N GLY A 107 -3.38 -1.78 4.16
CA GLY A 107 -4.16 -2.69 3.34
C GLY A 107 -5.63 -2.77 3.73
N LEU A 108 -6.29 -1.62 3.93
CA LEU A 108 -7.72 -1.56 4.23
C LEU A 108 -8.53 -2.35 3.19
N GLY A 109 -9.39 -3.25 3.67
CA GLY A 109 -10.24 -4.08 2.81
C GLY A 109 -9.55 -5.27 2.12
N PHE A 110 -8.24 -5.44 2.28
CA PHE A 110 -7.52 -6.61 1.77
C PHE A 110 -7.50 -7.71 2.84
N GLY A 111 -8.35 -8.74 2.65
CA GLY A 111 -8.45 -9.87 3.56
C GLY A 111 -8.93 -9.52 4.98
N LYS A 112 -9.56 -8.38 5.16
CA LYS A 112 -10.04 -7.86 6.45
C LYS A 112 -11.55 -7.74 6.45
N SER A 113 -12.17 -7.92 7.63
CA SER A 113 -13.58 -7.60 7.82
C SER A 113 -13.83 -6.09 7.66
N MET A 114 -15.11 -5.70 7.57
CA MET A 114 -15.45 -4.28 7.59
C MET A 114 -15.05 -3.61 8.91
N GLU A 115 -15.30 -4.29 10.03
CA GLU A 115 -14.94 -3.84 11.38
C GLU A 115 -13.42 -3.70 11.54
N ASP A 116 -12.63 -4.67 11.07
CA ASP A 116 -11.17 -4.59 11.11
C ASP A 116 -10.64 -3.43 10.25
N SER A 117 -11.22 -3.25 9.07
CA SER A 117 -10.84 -2.14 8.18
C SER A 117 -11.20 -0.78 8.78
N GLN A 118 -12.34 -0.67 9.46
CA GLN A 118 -12.75 0.52 10.20
C GLN A 118 -11.80 0.79 11.36
N LYS A 119 -11.50 -0.23 12.20
CA LYS A 119 -10.54 -0.09 13.30
C LYS A 119 -9.18 0.39 12.83
N LEU A 120 -8.67 -0.16 11.72
CA LEU A 120 -7.42 0.31 11.13
C LEU A 120 -7.50 1.76 10.68
N PHE A 121 -8.61 2.15 10.03
CA PHE A 121 -8.82 3.53 9.57
C PHE A 121 -8.92 4.52 10.73
N GLU A 122 -9.60 4.16 11.79
CA GLU A 122 -9.73 4.98 13.02
C GLU A 122 -8.42 5.11 13.80
N ASN A 123 -7.41 4.26 13.53
CA ASN A 123 -6.14 4.20 14.25
C ASN A 123 -4.93 4.37 13.31
N LEU A 124 -5.06 5.17 12.26
CA LEU A 124 -3.99 5.38 11.26
C LEU A 124 -2.70 5.96 11.87
N GLU A 125 -2.79 6.77 12.91
CA GLU A 125 -1.65 7.36 13.62
C GLU A 125 -0.69 6.30 14.20
N TYR A 126 -1.17 5.09 14.52
CA TYR A 126 -0.32 3.99 14.99
C TYR A 126 0.64 3.47 13.92
N PHE A 127 0.41 3.81 12.65
CA PHE A 127 1.28 3.45 11.53
C PHE A 127 2.32 4.55 11.20
N SER A 128 2.38 5.64 11.97
CA SER A 128 3.39 6.70 11.84
C SER A 128 4.69 6.33 12.55
N PHE A 129 5.35 5.23 12.12
CA PHE A 129 6.61 4.75 12.71
C PHE A 129 7.83 4.97 11.81
N GLY A 130 7.87 6.12 11.14
CA GLY A 130 9.06 6.58 10.41
C GLY A 130 9.06 6.29 8.90
N PHE A 131 7.95 5.79 8.35
CA PHE A 131 7.75 5.56 6.92
C PHE A 131 6.54 6.35 6.42
N PRO A 132 6.57 6.87 5.16
CA PRO A 132 5.40 7.51 4.58
C PRO A 132 4.21 6.55 4.54
N LEU A 133 3.07 6.99 5.09
CA LEU A 133 1.84 6.21 5.14
C LEU A 133 0.99 6.47 3.90
N VAL A 134 0.56 5.40 3.24
CA VAL A 134 -0.33 5.41 2.08
C VAL A 134 -1.65 4.77 2.48
N VAL A 135 -2.76 5.40 2.14
CA VAL A 135 -4.10 4.89 2.45
C VAL A 135 -5.03 5.00 1.25
N GLY A 136 -5.71 3.89 0.93
CA GLY A 136 -6.79 3.88 -0.05
C GLY A 136 -8.11 3.52 0.60
N TYR A 137 -9.03 4.45 0.73
CA TYR A 137 -10.38 4.23 1.27
C TYR A 137 -11.50 4.31 0.22
N SER A 138 -11.25 5.01 -0.88
CA SER A 138 -12.23 5.27 -1.93
C SER A 138 -12.87 3.98 -2.47
N LYS A 139 -14.20 3.98 -2.61
CA LYS A 139 -15.05 2.86 -3.04
C LYS A 139 -14.97 1.61 -2.15
N LYS A 140 -14.45 1.70 -0.93
CA LYS A 140 -14.40 0.58 0.01
C LYS A 140 -15.65 0.57 0.88
N LYS A 141 -16.18 -0.64 1.12
CA LYS A 141 -17.44 -0.83 1.85
C LYS A 141 -17.40 -0.27 3.27
N PHE A 142 -16.27 -0.39 3.98
CA PHE A 142 -16.14 0.14 5.34
C PHE A 142 -16.30 1.66 5.37
N ALA A 143 -15.75 2.38 4.39
CA ALA A 143 -15.83 3.84 4.32
C ALA A 143 -17.27 4.33 4.10
N GLN A 144 -18.07 3.56 3.36
CA GLN A 144 -19.50 3.86 3.16
C GLN A 144 -20.32 3.74 4.45
N ASN A 145 -19.87 2.94 5.43
CA ASN A 145 -20.54 2.73 6.71
C ASN A 145 -20.13 3.71 7.80
N LEU A 146 -19.08 4.52 7.56
CA LEU A 146 -18.60 5.49 8.56
C LEU A 146 -19.49 6.73 8.68
N GLU A 147 -20.55 6.87 7.84
CA GLU A 147 -21.42 8.06 7.80
C GLU A 147 -20.63 9.38 7.68
N MET A 148 -19.43 9.33 7.10
CA MET A 148 -18.53 10.45 6.85
C MET A 148 -18.59 10.87 5.39
N THR A 149 -18.53 12.16 5.15
CA THR A 149 -18.34 12.71 3.79
C THR A 149 -16.94 12.40 3.26
N ASP A 150 -16.73 12.50 1.95
CA ASP A 150 -15.41 12.32 1.35
C ASP A 150 -14.36 13.32 1.90
N GLU A 151 -14.80 14.54 2.25
CA GLU A 151 -13.97 15.60 2.86
C GLU A 151 -13.54 15.19 4.27
N GLU A 152 -14.48 14.72 5.10
CA GLU A 152 -14.18 14.25 6.46
C GLU A 152 -13.25 13.02 6.47
N LEU A 153 -13.43 12.08 5.52
CA LEU A 153 -12.53 10.94 5.35
C LEU A 153 -11.12 11.40 4.97
N TYR A 154 -11.01 12.37 4.07
CA TYR A 154 -9.75 12.96 3.67
C TYR A 154 -9.07 13.70 4.83
N ASP A 155 -9.80 14.53 5.54
CA ASP A 155 -9.28 15.28 6.70
C ASP A 155 -8.81 14.34 7.81
N HIS A 156 -9.53 13.25 8.06
CA HIS A 156 -9.09 12.22 8.99
C HIS A 156 -7.73 11.63 8.58
N CYS A 157 -7.57 11.29 7.30
CA CYS A 157 -6.28 10.80 6.79
C CYS A 157 -5.14 11.80 7.03
N ILE A 158 -5.36 13.07 6.68
CA ILE A 158 -4.33 14.11 6.83
C ILE A 158 -3.98 14.34 8.30
N ASN A 159 -4.98 14.44 9.17
CA ASN A 159 -4.78 14.63 10.60
C ASN A 159 -4.10 13.44 11.28
N SER A 160 -4.25 12.23 10.73
CA SER A 160 -3.57 11.00 11.17
C SER A 160 -2.16 10.81 10.59
N GLY A 161 -1.63 11.79 9.84
CA GLY A 161 -0.27 11.75 9.30
C GLY A 161 -0.11 10.94 8.01
N VAL A 162 -1.20 10.67 7.28
CA VAL A 162 -1.15 10.00 5.96
C VAL A 162 -0.41 10.89 4.96
N SER A 163 0.60 10.32 4.30
CA SER A 163 1.43 11.04 3.32
C SER A 163 0.85 11.00 1.90
N LEU A 164 0.04 9.98 1.58
CA LEU A 164 -0.57 9.80 0.28
C LEU A 164 -1.93 9.11 0.40
N VAL A 165 -2.97 9.75 -0.12
CA VAL A 165 -4.32 9.18 -0.23
C VAL A 165 -4.53 8.66 -1.65
N ARG A 166 -4.97 7.39 -1.78
CA ARG A 166 -5.31 6.76 -3.07
C ARG A 166 -6.81 6.86 -3.30
N LEU A 167 -7.20 7.53 -4.37
CA LEU A 167 -8.59 7.72 -4.77
C LEU A 167 -8.85 7.07 -6.14
N HIS A 168 -10.07 6.55 -6.33
CA HIS A 168 -10.56 6.14 -7.63
C HIS A 168 -11.18 7.35 -8.32
N ILE A 169 -10.60 7.76 -9.43
CA ILE A 169 -11.21 8.76 -10.29
C ILE A 169 -12.31 8.06 -11.10
N ALA A 170 -13.53 8.60 -11.07
CA ALA A 170 -14.61 8.11 -11.93
C ALA A 170 -14.22 8.36 -13.39
N SER A 171 -14.24 7.30 -14.19
CA SER A 171 -14.11 7.38 -15.65
C SER A 171 -15.46 7.72 -16.27
#